data_442151ffb0d1c0851e1f711a33888224
#
_entry.id   442151ffb0d1c0851e1f711a33888224
#
_cell.length_a   1.000
_cell.length_b   1.000
_cell.length_c   1.000
_cell.angle_alpha   90.00
_cell.angle_beta   90.00
_cell.angle_gamma   90.00
#
_symmetry.space_group_name_H-M   'P 1'
#
loop_
_entity.id
_entity.type
_entity.pdbx_description
1 polymer ?
#
loop_
_entity_poly.entity_id
_entity_poly.type
_entity_poly.pdbx_seq_one_letter_code
_entity_poly.pdbx_strand_id
1 'polypeptide(L)'
;MKIINTEAQRHRGFKGLVPDSVSVSPCLCVKTISQINELAQQLRAKRFAAGALDLEVPEAEVILDRNGEMTGIVTRPYDESHQMIEECMVAANEAVAKELWTRGIKILARLHESPDPEKILMLRAELRGLGVKMGNIENPKVFAQFLKSIKRNPLYPTLSTMILRSMKKAVYDSTTMGHFGLAKKYYAHFTSPIRRYPDLKLHRQLAAYLEKKNAKVPPKLLAKWAEHTSEREEIAAEAERGLLEIKKYRLLEEQLNSRQIIEYDAVISKCMPFGCFVEIPELAVSGLVHVSLLSHKFVRFNESDQSLSAYGGGSWRTGDRMKVHVAKVDFRQRRIDFVPCARHR
;
A
#
# COMPACT_ATOMS: atom_id res chain seq x y z
N MET A 1 25.25 -8.82 10.35
CA MET A 1 25.68 -10.23 10.42
C MET A 1 25.32 -10.94 11.74
N LYS A 2 24.70 -10.29 12.73
CA LYS A 2 24.30 -10.89 14.02
C LYS A 2 22.78 -11.21 14.15
N ILE A 3 21.94 -10.88 13.16
CA ILE A 3 20.48 -11.00 13.25
C ILE A 3 19.94 -12.33 12.69
N ILE A 4 20.72 -13.05 11.88
CA ILE A 4 20.29 -14.31 11.26
C ILE A 4 20.27 -15.50 12.23
N ASN A 5 20.96 -15.38 13.38
CA ASN A 5 21.10 -16.50 14.34
C ASN A 5 19.95 -16.64 15.36
N THR A 6 19.08 -15.62 15.50
CA THR A 6 18.02 -15.63 16.54
C THR A 6 16.71 -16.25 16.06
N GLU A 7 16.42 -16.24 14.75
CA GLU A 7 15.19 -16.88 14.22
C GLU A 7 15.34 -18.40 14.01
N ALA A 8 16.53 -18.88 13.73
CA ALA A 8 16.79 -20.32 13.58
C ALA A 8 16.54 -21.13 14.88
N GLN A 9 16.50 -20.46 16.04
CA GLN A 9 16.24 -21.12 17.32
C GLN A 9 14.75 -21.25 17.68
N ARG A 10 13.84 -20.53 16.99
CA ARG A 10 12.39 -20.60 17.25
C ARG A 10 11.65 -21.74 16.55
N HIS A 11 12.28 -22.41 15.58
CA HIS A 11 11.68 -23.51 14.83
C HIS A 11 11.97 -24.92 15.38
N ARG A 12 12.25 -25.08 16.66
CA ARG A 12 12.42 -26.40 17.28
C ARG A 12 11.12 -27.24 17.46
N GLY A 13 9.98 -26.80 16.93
CA GLY A 13 8.67 -27.43 17.09
C GLY A 13 8.19 -28.34 15.95
N PHE A 14 8.87 -28.40 14.81
CA PHE A 14 8.50 -29.25 13.68
C PHE A 14 9.49 -30.41 13.45
N LYS A 15 9.56 -31.33 14.40
CA LYS A 15 10.15 -32.65 14.18
C LYS A 15 9.06 -33.56 13.65
N GLY A 16 9.09 -33.89 12.34
CA GLY A 16 8.26 -34.98 11.87
C GLY A 16 7.95 -35.13 10.39
N LEU A 17 8.51 -34.32 9.47
CA LEU A 17 8.18 -34.46 8.04
C LEU A 17 9.32 -34.13 7.05
N VAL A 18 10.58 -34.25 7.46
CA VAL A 18 11.72 -34.18 6.54
C VAL A 18 12.52 -35.48 6.67
N PRO A 19 12.81 -36.19 5.57
CA PRO A 19 13.68 -37.36 5.63
C PRO A 19 15.04 -36.97 6.19
N ASP A 20 15.56 -37.78 7.11
CA ASP A 20 16.83 -37.56 7.87
C ASP A 20 18.12 -37.53 7.03
N SER A 21 18.07 -37.32 5.72
CA SER A 21 19.23 -37.49 4.83
C SER A 21 19.70 -36.27 4.05
N VAL A 22 19.22 -35.07 4.34
CA VAL A 22 19.80 -33.85 3.73
C VAL A 22 20.21 -32.87 4.80
N SER A 23 21.34 -33.12 5.46
CA SER A 23 22.04 -32.10 6.24
C SER A 23 22.74 -31.13 5.26
N VAL A 24 22.00 -30.13 4.76
CA VAL A 24 22.57 -29.04 4.01
C VAL A 24 23.41 -28.20 4.97
N SER A 25 24.72 -28.11 4.72
CA SER A 25 25.62 -27.29 5.52
C SER A 25 25.06 -25.85 5.62
N PRO A 26 24.99 -25.24 6.81
CA PRO A 26 24.57 -23.83 6.95
C PRO A 26 25.29 -22.86 6.03
N CYS A 27 26.57 -23.14 5.71
CA CYS A 27 27.37 -22.36 4.77
C CYS A 27 26.84 -22.44 3.33
N LEU A 28 26.34 -23.58 2.89
CA LEU A 28 25.77 -23.74 1.54
C LEU A 28 24.43 -23.00 1.41
N CYS A 29 23.59 -23.04 2.44
CA CYS A 29 22.34 -22.29 2.47
C CYS A 29 22.58 -20.78 2.39
N VAL A 30 23.53 -20.24 3.15
CA VAL A 30 23.88 -18.82 3.13
C VAL A 30 24.39 -18.40 1.76
N LYS A 31 25.26 -19.19 1.13
CA LYS A 31 25.76 -18.91 -0.22
C LYS A 31 24.63 -18.89 -1.25
N THR A 32 23.74 -19.85 -1.20
CA THR A 32 22.59 -19.94 -2.12
C THR A 32 21.64 -18.75 -1.95
N ILE A 33 21.32 -18.36 -0.71
CA ILE A 33 20.49 -17.19 -0.43
C ILE A 33 21.15 -15.91 -0.95
N SER A 34 22.46 -15.73 -0.76
CA SER A 34 23.20 -14.58 -1.30
C SER A 34 23.13 -14.52 -2.83
N GLN A 35 23.29 -15.65 -3.52
CA GLN A 35 23.17 -15.71 -4.97
C GLN A 35 21.76 -15.37 -5.47
N ILE A 36 20.72 -15.87 -4.79
CA ILE A 36 19.32 -15.53 -5.11
C ILE A 36 19.10 -14.04 -4.90
N ASN A 37 19.62 -13.46 -3.82
CA ASN A 37 19.51 -12.03 -3.56
C ASN A 37 20.22 -11.19 -4.64
N GLU A 38 21.41 -11.55 -5.06
CA GLU A 38 22.12 -10.87 -6.15
C GLU A 38 21.29 -10.89 -7.44
N LEU A 39 20.70 -12.04 -7.79
CA LEU A 39 19.81 -12.16 -8.94
C LEU A 39 18.56 -11.26 -8.77
N ALA A 40 17.94 -11.28 -7.59
CA ALA A 40 16.79 -10.47 -7.30
C ALA A 40 17.08 -8.97 -7.43
N GLN A 41 18.24 -8.50 -6.95
CA GLN A 41 18.66 -7.11 -7.12
C GLN A 41 18.87 -6.73 -8.61
N GLN A 42 19.40 -7.64 -9.42
CA GLN A 42 19.52 -7.41 -10.86
C GLN A 42 18.13 -7.34 -11.54
N LEU A 43 17.20 -8.22 -11.17
CA LEU A 43 15.82 -8.19 -11.67
C LEU A 43 15.12 -6.87 -11.27
N ARG A 44 15.29 -6.46 -10.01
CA ARG A 44 14.77 -5.19 -9.49
C ARG A 44 15.32 -4.00 -10.27
N ALA A 45 16.62 -3.94 -10.47
CA ALA A 45 17.26 -2.88 -11.24
C ALA A 45 16.72 -2.80 -12.68
N LYS A 46 16.55 -3.94 -13.36
CA LYS A 46 15.96 -4.01 -14.70
C LYS A 46 14.51 -3.53 -14.72
N ARG A 47 13.70 -3.91 -13.72
CA ARG A 47 12.29 -3.53 -13.59
C ARG A 47 12.14 -2.01 -13.42
N PHE A 48 12.94 -1.39 -12.54
CA PHE A 48 12.92 0.05 -12.34
C PHE A 48 13.47 0.83 -13.55
N ALA A 49 14.50 0.30 -14.23
CA ALA A 49 14.98 0.88 -15.48
C ALA A 49 13.92 0.84 -16.60
N ALA A 50 13.03 -0.15 -16.58
CA ALA A 50 11.89 -0.24 -17.48
C ALA A 50 10.76 0.75 -17.14
N GLY A 51 10.78 1.36 -15.95
CA GLY A 51 9.78 2.35 -15.52
C GLY A 51 8.79 1.82 -14.48
N ALA A 52 9.11 0.75 -13.77
CA ALA A 52 8.28 0.31 -12.64
C ALA A 52 8.22 1.41 -11.57
N LEU A 53 7.05 1.56 -10.97
CA LEU A 53 6.80 2.58 -9.98
C LEU A 53 7.29 2.11 -8.60
N ASP A 54 8.03 2.97 -7.92
CA ASP A 54 8.54 2.74 -6.58
C ASP A 54 7.75 3.61 -5.59
N LEU A 55 6.52 3.16 -5.31
CA LEU A 55 5.63 3.77 -4.32
C LEU A 55 5.71 2.95 -3.03
N GLU A 56 6.63 3.33 -2.17
CA GLU A 56 6.72 2.78 -0.82
C GLU A 56 5.66 3.46 0.05
N VAL A 57 4.58 2.76 0.33
CA VAL A 57 3.62 3.16 1.36
C VAL A 57 3.89 2.25 2.56
N PRO A 58 4.30 2.82 3.70
CA PRO A 58 4.53 2.01 4.90
C PRO A 58 3.25 1.27 5.29
N GLU A 59 3.32 -0.04 5.40
CA GLU A 59 2.22 -0.85 5.91
C GLU A 59 2.21 -0.77 7.44
N ALA A 60 1.08 -0.32 7.98
CA ALA A 60 0.85 -0.32 9.41
C ALA A 60 0.36 -1.70 9.85
N GLU A 61 1.10 -2.35 10.74
CA GLU A 61 0.73 -3.62 11.36
C GLU A 61 0.20 -3.37 12.77
N VAL A 62 -0.99 -3.89 13.05
CA VAL A 62 -1.63 -3.75 14.35
C VAL A 62 -1.07 -4.81 15.31
N ILE A 63 -0.56 -4.38 16.44
CA ILE A 63 -0.17 -5.27 17.54
C ILE A 63 -1.41 -5.57 18.37
N LEU A 64 -1.71 -6.86 18.54
CA LEU A 64 -2.80 -7.33 19.38
C LEU A 64 -2.26 -8.01 20.64
N ASP A 65 -2.98 -7.85 21.74
CA ASP A 65 -2.76 -8.62 22.97
C ASP A 65 -3.32 -10.04 22.86
N ARG A 66 -3.24 -10.81 23.95
CA ARG A 66 -3.76 -12.19 24.03
C ARG A 66 -5.28 -12.28 23.91
N ASN A 67 -6.00 -11.19 24.17
CA ASN A 67 -7.45 -11.08 24.07
C ASN A 67 -7.89 -10.59 22.67
N GLY A 68 -6.93 -10.27 21.80
CA GLY A 68 -7.18 -9.74 20.47
C GLY A 68 -7.48 -8.23 20.49
N GLU A 69 -7.23 -7.51 21.59
CA GLU A 69 -7.33 -6.07 21.64
C GLU A 69 -6.05 -5.39 21.14
N MET A 70 -6.20 -4.22 20.54
CA MET A 70 -5.09 -3.49 19.94
C MET A 70 -4.27 -2.79 21.02
N THR A 71 -2.99 -3.07 21.07
CA THR A 71 -2.03 -2.42 22.01
C THR A 71 -1.16 -1.38 21.33
N GLY A 72 -1.09 -1.38 19.99
CA GLY A 72 -0.30 -0.41 19.25
C GLY A 72 -0.26 -0.70 17.75
N ILE A 73 0.44 0.17 17.04
CA ILE A 73 0.73 0.01 15.60
C ILE A 73 2.24 0.07 15.43
N VAL A 74 2.77 -0.79 14.60
CA VAL A 74 4.17 -0.74 14.13
C VAL A 74 4.19 -0.62 12.62
N THR A 75 5.17 0.06 12.10
CA THR A 75 5.43 0.03 10.66
C THR A 75 6.12 -1.29 10.33
N ARG A 76 5.52 -2.07 9.45
CA ARG A 76 6.12 -3.33 8.98
C ARG A 76 7.43 -3.03 8.26
N PRO A 77 8.56 -3.63 8.68
CA PRO A 77 9.82 -3.43 7.98
C PRO A 77 9.75 -4.07 6.59
N TYR A 78 10.15 -3.30 5.59
CA TYR A 78 10.31 -3.78 4.22
C TYR A 78 11.80 -3.81 3.89
N ASP A 79 12.44 -4.91 4.24
CA ASP A 79 13.88 -5.11 4.12
C ASP A 79 14.27 -5.85 2.82
N GLU A 80 15.55 -6.11 2.67
CA GLU A 80 16.15 -6.77 1.52
C GLU A 80 15.61 -8.20 1.31
N SER A 81 15.22 -8.90 2.37
CA SER A 81 14.65 -10.25 2.29
C SER A 81 13.27 -10.23 1.65
N HIS A 82 12.43 -9.25 2.00
CA HIS A 82 11.14 -9.02 1.38
C HIS A 82 11.29 -8.68 -0.11
N GLN A 83 12.25 -7.81 -0.44
CA GLN A 83 12.54 -7.43 -1.84
C GLN A 83 13.00 -8.62 -2.66
N MET A 84 13.87 -9.47 -2.11
CA MET A 84 14.34 -10.70 -2.77
C MET A 84 13.17 -11.61 -3.15
N ILE A 85 12.27 -11.89 -2.20
CA ILE A 85 11.11 -12.74 -2.44
C ILE A 85 10.15 -12.08 -3.44
N GLU A 86 9.88 -10.77 -3.31
CA GLU A 86 9.03 -10.03 -4.23
C GLU A 86 9.52 -10.16 -5.69
N GLU A 87 10.80 -9.92 -5.94
CA GLU A 87 11.35 -10.00 -7.30
C GLU A 87 11.28 -11.40 -7.88
N CYS A 88 11.53 -12.44 -7.08
CA CYS A 88 11.33 -13.82 -7.49
C CYS A 88 9.87 -14.12 -7.84
N MET A 89 8.93 -13.63 -7.02
CA MET A 89 7.49 -13.79 -7.27
C MET A 89 7.05 -13.03 -8.53
N VAL A 90 7.52 -11.80 -8.73
CA VAL A 90 7.23 -11.00 -9.93
C VAL A 90 7.77 -11.69 -11.18
N ALA A 91 8.99 -12.23 -11.14
CA ALA A 91 9.57 -12.96 -12.25
C ALA A 91 8.78 -14.23 -12.61
N ALA A 92 8.38 -15.02 -11.61
CA ALA A 92 7.56 -16.22 -11.82
C ALA A 92 6.19 -15.88 -12.41
N ASN A 93 5.52 -14.86 -11.86
CA ASN A 93 4.23 -14.36 -12.34
C ASN A 93 4.29 -13.92 -13.81
N GLU A 94 5.33 -13.17 -14.19
CA GLU A 94 5.56 -12.73 -15.57
C GLU A 94 5.84 -13.91 -16.50
N ALA A 95 6.73 -14.84 -16.11
CA ALA A 95 7.15 -15.96 -16.94
C ALA A 95 5.96 -16.87 -17.31
N VAL A 96 5.15 -17.25 -16.32
CA VAL A 96 3.95 -18.09 -16.54
C VAL A 96 2.92 -17.37 -17.38
N ALA A 97 2.66 -16.09 -17.08
CA ALA A 97 1.71 -15.29 -17.85
C ALA A 97 2.15 -15.17 -19.33
N LYS A 98 3.43 -14.89 -19.57
CA LYS A 98 4.00 -14.78 -20.91
C LYS A 98 3.89 -16.09 -21.68
N GLU A 99 4.31 -17.20 -21.07
CA GLU A 99 4.31 -18.52 -21.73
C GLU A 99 2.90 -18.89 -22.19
N LEU A 100 1.92 -18.86 -21.30
CA LEU A 100 0.56 -19.27 -21.65
C LEU A 100 -0.08 -18.30 -22.66
N TRP A 101 0.11 -16.99 -22.48
CA TRP A 101 -0.49 -16.00 -23.37
C TRP A 101 0.07 -16.06 -24.79
N THR A 102 1.39 -16.22 -24.95
CA THR A 102 2.03 -16.35 -26.28
C THR A 102 1.67 -17.64 -26.99
N ARG A 103 1.23 -18.67 -26.26
CA ARG A 103 0.65 -19.91 -26.81
C ARG A 103 -0.82 -19.81 -27.14
N GLY A 104 -1.43 -18.62 -27.02
CA GLY A 104 -2.84 -18.39 -27.29
C GLY A 104 -3.79 -18.97 -26.23
N ILE A 105 -3.28 -19.29 -25.05
CA ILE A 105 -4.07 -19.72 -23.90
C ILE A 105 -4.46 -18.49 -23.09
N LYS A 106 -5.75 -18.14 -23.13
CA LYS A 106 -6.28 -17.02 -22.35
C LYS A 106 -6.31 -17.39 -20.87
N ILE A 107 -5.86 -16.47 -20.02
CA ILE A 107 -5.74 -16.65 -18.58
C ILE A 107 -6.37 -15.45 -17.84
N LEU A 108 -6.53 -15.56 -16.53
CA LEU A 108 -6.84 -14.41 -15.68
C LEU A 108 -5.58 -13.57 -15.50
N ALA A 109 -5.46 -12.49 -16.28
CA ALA A 109 -4.39 -11.53 -16.14
C ALA A 109 -4.61 -10.63 -14.92
N ARG A 110 -3.53 -10.11 -14.34
CA ARG A 110 -3.59 -9.01 -13.37
C ARG A 110 -3.34 -7.71 -14.13
N LEU A 111 -4.42 -7.06 -14.54
CA LEU A 111 -4.39 -5.83 -15.30
C LEU A 111 -4.26 -4.64 -14.35
N HIS A 112 -3.30 -3.78 -14.62
CA HIS A 112 -3.18 -2.45 -14.02
C HIS A 112 -3.01 -1.44 -15.15
N GLU A 113 -4.06 -0.69 -15.43
CA GLU A 113 -4.06 0.30 -16.49
C GLU A 113 -3.25 1.55 -16.11
N SER A 114 -2.92 2.37 -17.10
CA SER A 114 -2.39 3.71 -16.88
C SER A 114 -3.38 4.58 -16.11
N PRO A 115 -2.91 5.59 -15.39
CA PRO A 115 -3.77 6.54 -14.69
C PRO A 115 -4.74 7.24 -15.62
N ASP A 116 -5.89 7.63 -15.08
CA ASP A 116 -6.89 8.41 -15.79
C ASP A 116 -6.37 9.83 -16.08
N PRO A 117 -6.42 10.32 -17.34
CA PRO A 117 -5.93 11.65 -17.69
C PRO A 117 -6.56 12.78 -16.88
N GLU A 118 -7.86 12.71 -16.57
CA GLU A 118 -8.54 13.72 -15.77
C GLU A 118 -8.01 13.75 -14.33
N LYS A 119 -7.86 12.58 -13.70
CA LYS A 119 -7.27 12.47 -12.36
C LYS A 119 -5.83 12.98 -12.32
N ILE A 120 -5.09 12.78 -13.40
CA ILE A 120 -3.73 13.30 -13.53
C ILE A 120 -3.69 14.82 -13.62
N LEU A 121 -4.63 15.44 -14.33
CA LEU A 121 -4.76 16.90 -14.38
C LEU A 121 -5.08 17.48 -12.99
N MET A 122 -6.01 16.85 -12.25
CA MET A 122 -6.33 17.24 -10.88
C MET A 122 -5.11 17.09 -9.96
N LEU A 123 -4.44 15.94 -9.99
CA LEU A 123 -3.23 15.70 -9.20
C LEU A 123 -2.14 16.73 -9.50
N ARG A 124 -1.95 17.08 -10.77
CA ARG A 124 -0.96 18.10 -11.18
C ARG A 124 -1.28 19.45 -10.59
N ALA A 125 -2.55 19.87 -10.55
CA ALA A 125 -2.98 21.11 -9.94
C ALA A 125 -2.73 21.11 -8.43
N GLU A 126 -3.09 20.04 -7.73
CA GLU A 126 -2.88 19.87 -6.29
C GLU A 126 -1.38 19.90 -5.93
N LEU A 127 -0.54 19.15 -6.67
CA LEU A 127 0.91 19.13 -6.45
C LEU A 127 1.56 20.50 -6.70
N ARG A 128 1.07 21.25 -7.69
CA ARG A 128 1.54 22.62 -7.96
C ARG A 128 1.25 23.54 -6.79
N GLY A 129 0.08 23.40 -6.14
CA GLY A 129 -0.26 24.13 -4.91
C GLY A 129 0.71 23.85 -3.76
N LEU A 130 1.32 22.66 -3.72
CA LEU A 130 2.36 22.27 -2.77
C LEU A 130 3.80 22.60 -3.24
N GLY A 131 3.95 23.35 -4.35
CA GLY A 131 5.26 23.69 -4.91
C GLY A 131 5.97 22.54 -5.65
N VAL A 132 5.28 21.42 -5.91
CA VAL A 132 5.84 20.24 -6.57
C VAL A 132 5.48 20.24 -8.06
N LYS A 133 6.50 20.23 -8.92
CA LYS A 133 6.31 20.17 -10.38
C LYS A 133 6.29 18.70 -10.82
N MET A 134 5.23 18.32 -11.51
CA MET A 134 5.05 16.96 -12.07
C MET A 134 5.16 17.00 -13.58
N GLY A 135 6.00 16.13 -14.16
CA GLY A 135 6.15 15.96 -15.61
C GLY A 135 5.00 15.18 -16.25
N ASN A 136 5.21 14.67 -17.46
CA ASN A 136 4.24 13.79 -18.12
C ASN A 136 4.36 12.37 -17.55
N ILE A 137 3.43 12.01 -16.68
CA ILE A 137 3.41 10.70 -16.00
C ILE A 137 2.66 9.60 -16.78
N GLU A 138 2.15 9.88 -17.96
CA GLU A 138 1.67 8.83 -18.88
C GLU A 138 2.81 7.92 -19.34
N ASN A 139 4.03 8.50 -19.41
CA ASN A 139 5.23 7.72 -19.66
C ASN A 139 5.73 7.11 -18.34
N PRO A 140 5.76 5.76 -18.20
CA PRO A 140 6.17 5.09 -16.97
C PRO A 140 7.57 5.49 -16.48
N LYS A 141 8.52 5.71 -17.40
CA LYS A 141 9.90 6.11 -17.03
C LYS A 141 9.95 7.52 -16.46
N VAL A 142 9.19 8.46 -17.05
CA VAL A 142 9.10 9.83 -16.53
C VAL A 142 8.42 9.83 -15.17
N PHE A 143 7.40 9.00 -15.01
CA PHE A 143 6.71 8.85 -13.75
C PHE A 143 7.64 8.26 -12.66
N ALA A 144 8.38 7.19 -12.97
CA ALA A 144 9.35 6.60 -12.05
C ALA A 144 10.44 7.63 -11.63
N GLN A 145 10.93 8.46 -12.55
CA GLN A 145 11.86 9.55 -12.25
C GLN A 145 11.25 10.60 -11.33
N PHE A 146 10.00 10.97 -11.59
CA PHE A 146 9.27 11.91 -10.72
C PHE A 146 9.14 11.34 -9.31
N LEU A 147 8.70 10.09 -9.14
CA LEU A 147 8.60 9.43 -7.83
C LEU A 147 9.95 9.44 -7.09
N LYS A 148 11.03 9.13 -7.79
CA LYS A 148 12.38 9.19 -7.21
C LYS A 148 12.76 10.60 -6.75
N SER A 149 12.35 11.64 -7.48
CA SER A 149 12.67 13.03 -7.15
C SER A 149 11.98 13.52 -5.87
N ILE A 150 10.78 13.02 -5.59
CA ILE A 150 9.99 13.42 -4.41
C ILE A 150 10.31 12.62 -3.14
N LYS A 151 11.05 11.50 -3.22
CA LYS A 151 11.39 10.66 -2.04
C LYS A 151 12.07 11.45 -0.90
N ARG A 152 12.84 12.49 -1.23
CA ARG A 152 13.52 13.36 -0.25
C ARG A 152 12.68 14.53 0.22
N ASN A 153 11.48 14.70 -0.32
CA ASN A 153 10.60 15.79 0.07
C ASN A 153 10.01 15.50 1.47
N PRO A 154 10.00 16.47 2.41
CA PRO A 154 9.38 16.30 3.73
C PRO A 154 7.90 15.90 3.67
N LEU A 155 7.19 16.25 2.59
CA LEU A 155 5.79 15.92 2.34
C LEU A 155 5.62 14.55 1.64
N TYR A 156 6.68 13.74 1.50
CA TYR A 156 6.63 12.48 0.75
C TYR A 156 5.46 11.55 1.13
N PRO A 157 5.11 11.34 2.42
CA PRO A 157 3.96 10.50 2.78
C PRO A 157 2.64 11.04 2.20
N THR A 158 2.41 12.35 2.31
CA THR A 158 1.21 13.01 1.76
C THR A 158 1.20 12.92 0.23
N LEU A 159 2.32 13.24 -0.42
CA LEU A 159 2.46 13.17 -1.87
C LEU A 159 2.23 11.76 -2.39
N SER A 160 2.79 10.73 -1.73
CA SER A 160 2.61 9.33 -2.09
C SER A 160 1.14 8.90 -2.01
N THR A 161 0.44 9.33 -0.97
CA THR A 161 -1.00 9.06 -0.80
C THR A 161 -1.84 9.72 -1.90
N MET A 162 -1.56 10.99 -2.24
CA MET A 162 -2.24 11.71 -3.32
C MET A 162 -2.03 11.03 -4.67
N ILE A 163 -0.79 10.65 -4.96
CA ILE A 163 -0.43 9.93 -6.19
C ILE A 163 -1.15 8.57 -6.24
N LEU A 164 -1.10 7.79 -5.16
CA LEU A 164 -1.74 6.49 -5.11
C LEU A 164 -3.26 6.57 -5.34
N ARG A 165 -3.93 7.58 -4.80
CA ARG A 165 -5.37 7.83 -5.01
C ARG A 165 -5.71 8.18 -6.45
N SER A 166 -4.79 8.74 -7.21
CA SER A 166 -4.97 9.06 -8.64
C SER A 166 -4.79 7.86 -9.56
N MET A 167 -4.15 6.78 -9.07
CA MET A 167 -3.92 5.56 -9.83
C MET A 167 -5.20 4.74 -9.96
N LYS A 168 -5.33 4.00 -11.06
CA LYS A 168 -6.36 2.97 -11.18
C LYS A 168 -6.02 1.79 -10.29
N LYS A 169 -7.04 1.10 -9.78
CA LYS A 169 -6.83 -0.17 -9.07
C LYS A 169 -6.49 -1.26 -10.07
N ALA A 170 -5.60 -2.18 -9.69
CA ALA A 170 -5.39 -3.39 -10.46
C ALA A 170 -6.60 -4.32 -10.32
N VAL A 171 -7.00 -4.95 -11.42
CA VAL A 171 -8.15 -5.87 -11.50
C VAL A 171 -7.76 -7.17 -12.20
N TYR A 172 -8.60 -8.18 -12.10
CA TYR A 172 -8.44 -9.37 -12.95
C TYR A 172 -9.18 -9.13 -14.28
N ASP A 173 -8.53 -9.48 -15.37
CA ASP A 173 -9.06 -9.36 -16.71
C ASP A 173 -8.71 -10.58 -17.56
N SER A 174 -9.53 -10.89 -18.56
CA SER A 174 -9.34 -12.04 -19.44
C SER A 174 -9.10 -11.67 -20.90
N THR A 175 -9.22 -10.39 -21.24
CA THR A 175 -9.16 -9.87 -22.61
C THR A 175 -7.87 -9.14 -22.90
N THR A 176 -7.40 -8.38 -21.93
CA THR A 176 -6.20 -7.56 -22.03
C THR A 176 -5.16 -7.97 -20.99
N MET A 177 -3.93 -7.57 -21.23
CA MET A 177 -2.81 -7.86 -20.34
C MET A 177 -1.88 -6.65 -20.24
N GLY A 178 -1.30 -6.48 -19.08
CA GLY A 178 -0.33 -5.44 -18.78
C GLY A 178 -0.45 -4.94 -17.35
N HIS A 179 0.66 -4.54 -16.78
CA HIS A 179 0.67 -3.99 -15.43
C HIS A 179 1.52 -2.73 -15.38
N PHE A 180 0.85 -1.56 -15.48
CA PHE A 180 1.51 -0.26 -15.54
C PHE A 180 2.47 -0.05 -14.38
N GLY A 181 2.02 -0.23 -13.13
CA GLY A 181 2.86 -0.02 -11.94
C GLY A 181 4.10 -0.90 -11.86
N LEU A 182 4.07 -2.11 -12.45
CA LEU A 182 5.21 -3.02 -12.51
C LEU A 182 6.02 -2.90 -13.80
N ALA A 183 5.60 -2.07 -14.75
CA ALA A 183 6.16 -1.96 -16.10
C ALA A 183 6.27 -3.32 -16.81
N LYS A 184 5.23 -4.17 -16.68
CA LYS A 184 5.17 -5.51 -17.25
C LYS A 184 4.12 -5.60 -18.35
N LYS A 185 4.51 -6.16 -19.50
CA LYS A 185 3.59 -6.42 -20.62
C LYS A 185 2.72 -7.65 -20.34
N TYR A 186 3.26 -8.66 -19.69
CA TYR A 186 2.58 -9.90 -19.32
C TYR A 186 2.64 -10.05 -17.82
N TYR A 187 1.48 -10.13 -17.15
CA TYR A 187 1.44 -10.30 -15.72
C TYR A 187 0.16 -10.98 -15.27
N ALA A 188 0.31 -11.99 -14.45
CA ALA A 188 -0.79 -12.67 -13.78
C ALA A 188 -0.33 -13.15 -12.41
N HIS A 189 -1.24 -13.29 -11.49
CA HIS A 189 -0.93 -13.85 -10.18
C HIS A 189 -0.80 -15.37 -10.28
N PHE A 190 0.34 -15.92 -9.84
CA PHE A 190 0.66 -17.35 -9.88
C PHE A 190 1.20 -17.88 -8.55
N THR A 191 1.90 -17.07 -7.78
CA THR A 191 2.75 -17.52 -6.68
C THR A 191 2.03 -17.77 -5.36
N SER A 192 0.70 -17.53 -5.25
CA SER A 192 -0.05 -17.71 -3.99
C SER A 192 -1.37 -18.49 -4.16
N PRO A 193 -1.35 -19.74 -4.67
CA PRO A 193 -2.59 -20.50 -4.97
C PRO A 193 -3.38 -20.92 -3.74
N ILE A 194 -2.78 -20.90 -2.55
CA ILE A 194 -3.46 -21.26 -1.28
C ILE A 194 -4.50 -20.21 -0.91
N ARG A 195 -4.20 -18.92 -1.12
CA ARG A 195 -5.03 -17.81 -0.68
C ARG A 195 -5.66 -17.00 -1.82
N ARG A 196 -5.25 -17.20 -3.07
CA ARG A 196 -5.80 -16.51 -4.23
C ARG A 196 -6.35 -17.49 -5.26
N TYR A 197 -7.64 -17.43 -5.49
CA TYR A 197 -8.32 -18.33 -6.44
C TYR A 197 -7.83 -18.16 -7.89
N PRO A 198 -7.53 -16.95 -8.42
CA PRO A 198 -6.94 -16.79 -9.75
C PRO A 198 -5.64 -17.55 -9.92
N ASP A 199 -4.76 -17.54 -8.93
CA ASP A 199 -3.51 -18.32 -8.93
C ASP A 199 -3.78 -19.81 -9.07
N LEU A 200 -4.74 -20.36 -8.31
CA LEU A 200 -5.11 -21.76 -8.40
C LEU A 200 -5.65 -22.12 -9.79
N LYS A 201 -6.43 -21.23 -10.42
CA LYS A 201 -6.90 -21.44 -11.79
C LYS A 201 -5.75 -21.46 -12.77
N LEU A 202 -4.79 -20.54 -12.61
CA LEU A 202 -3.60 -20.47 -13.45
C LEU A 202 -2.71 -21.71 -13.29
N HIS A 203 -2.54 -22.24 -12.07
CA HIS A 203 -1.85 -23.51 -11.83
C HIS A 203 -2.49 -24.66 -12.58
N ARG A 204 -3.83 -24.78 -12.56
CA ARG A 204 -4.55 -25.83 -13.28
C ARG A 204 -4.39 -25.70 -14.80
N GLN A 205 -4.39 -24.48 -15.34
CA GLN A 205 -4.15 -24.27 -16.76
C GLN A 205 -2.71 -24.60 -17.16
N LEU A 206 -1.73 -24.21 -16.32
CA LEU A 206 -0.33 -24.53 -16.54
C LEU A 206 -0.10 -26.06 -16.48
N ALA A 207 -0.65 -26.76 -15.49
CA ALA A 207 -0.55 -28.21 -15.39
C ALA A 207 -1.14 -28.91 -16.62
N ALA A 208 -2.34 -28.52 -17.04
CA ALA A 208 -2.96 -29.07 -18.26
C ALA A 208 -2.09 -28.82 -19.51
N TYR A 209 -1.51 -27.63 -19.63
CA TYR A 209 -0.59 -27.31 -20.72
C TYR A 209 0.66 -28.20 -20.71
N LEU A 210 1.31 -28.36 -19.56
CA LEU A 210 2.52 -29.19 -19.41
C LEU A 210 2.22 -30.68 -19.67
N GLU A 211 1.04 -31.16 -19.28
CA GLU A 211 0.57 -32.52 -19.53
C GLU A 211 0.03 -32.72 -20.96
N LYS A 212 0.15 -31.71 -21.82
CA LYS A 212 -0.39 -31.71 -23.22
C LYS A 212 -1.91 -31.95 -23.30
N LYS A 213 -2.63 -31.59 -22.24
CA LYS A 213 -4.09 -31.60 -22.16
C LYS A 213 -4.67 -30.25 -22.60
N ASN A 214 -6.00 -30.18 -22.75
CA ASN A 214 -6.66 -28.92 -23.07
C ASN A 214 -6.61 -27.94 -21.89
N ALA A 215 -5.77 -26.91 -22.01
CA ALA A 215 -5.64 -25.82 -21.04
C ALA A 215 -6.57 -24.62 -21.33
N LYS A 216 -7.33 -24.63 -22.44
CA LYS A 216 -8.19 -23.53 -22.84
C LYS A 216 -9.47 -23.52 -22.01
N VAL A 217 -9.84 -22.34 -21.54
CA VAL A 217 -11.07 -22.07 -20.81
C VAL A 217 -12.01 -21.26 -21.72
N PRO A 218 -13.31 -21.56 -21.77
CA PRO A 218 -14.27 -20.79 -22.55
C PRO A 218 -14.22 -19.30 -22.19
N PRO A 219 -14.18 -18.36 -23.17
CA PRO A 219 -14.02 -16.92 -22.88
C PRO A 219 -15.09 -16.36 -21.93
N LYS A 220 -16.37 -16.78 -22.10
CA LYS A 220 -17.47 -16.36 -21.20
C LYS A 220 -17.24 -16.76 -19.75
N LEU A 221 -16.70 -17.96 -19.54
CA LEU A 221 -16.41 -18.45 -18.18
C LEU A 221 -15.23 -17.73 -17.57
N LEU A 222 -14.21 -17.44 -18.37
CA LEU A 222 -13.03 -16.70 -17.93
C LEU A 222 -13.38 -15.26 -17.56
N ALA A 223 -14.23 -14.59 -18.34
CA ALA A 223 -14.74 -13.25 -18.05
C ALA A 223 -15.54 -13.24 -16.74
N LYS A 224 -16.44 -14.22 -16.53
CA LYS A 224 -17.18 -14.35 -15.26
C LYS A 224 -16.25 -14.55 -14.06
N TRP A 225 -15.18 -15.31 -14.22
CA TRP A 225 -14.19 -15.48 -13.15
C TRP A 225 -13.41 -14.18 -12.88
N ALA A 226 -13.06 -13.43 -13.92
CA ALA A 226 -12.35 -12.15 -13.78
C ALA A 226 -13.18 -11.13 -12.98
N GLU A 227 -14.45 -10.97 -13.36
CA GLU A 227 -15.40 -10.09 -12.67
C GLU A 227 -15.58 -10.53 -11.20
N HIS A 228 -15.94 -11.79 -10.98
CA HIS A 228 -16.17 -12.33 -9.64
C HIS A 228 -14.94 -12.20 -8.74
N THR A 229 -13.74 -12.53 -9.23
CA THR A 229 -12.54 -12.47 -8.39
C THR A 229 -12.12 -11.04 -8.09
N SER A 230 -12.32 -10.09 -9.00
CA SER A 230 -12.07 -8.67 -8.74
C SER A 230 -13.03 -8.11 -7.69
N GLU A 231 -14.33 -8.43 -7.80
CA GLU A 231 -15.34 -8.04 -6.81
C GLU A 231 -15.02 -8.61 -5.42
N ARG A 232 -14.71 -9.90 -5.33
CA ARG A 232 -14.41 -10.55 -4.05
C ARG A 232 -13.12 -10.04 -3.41
N GLU A 233 -12.11 -9.71 -4.20
CA GLU A 233 -10.89 -9.06 -3.72
C GLU A 233 -11.20 -7.69 -3.11
N GLU A 234 -12.06 -6.89 -3.75
CA GLU A 234 -12.43 -5.57 -3.24
C GLU A 234 -13.21 -5.68 -1.91
N ILE A 235 -14.20 -6.59 -1.84
CA ILE A 235 -14.96 -6.85 -0.61
C ILE A 235 -14.04 -7.31 0.51
N ALA A 236 -13.10 -8.22 0.24
CA ALA A 236 -12.15 -8.71 1.24
C ALA A 236 -11.25 -7.59 1.76
N ALA A 237 -10.72 -6.76 0.86
CA ALA A 237 -9.88 -5.62 1.22
C ALA A 237 -10.65 -4.53 1.99
N GLU A 238 -11.94 -4.33 1.70
CA GLU A 238 -12.80 -3.41 2.44
C GLU A 238 -13.10 -3.94 3.85
N ALA A 239 -13.39 -5.22 3.98
CA ALA A 239 -13.63 -5.87 5.26
C ALA A 239 -12.38 -5.81 6.17
N GLU A 240 -11.19 -6.08 5.63
CA GLU A 240 -9.92 -5.96 6.34
C GLU A 240 -9.70 -4.54 6.84
N ARG A 241 -9.82 -3.54 5.96
CA ARG A 241 -9.69 -2.11 6.33
C ARG A 241 -10.70 -1.72 7.40
N GLY A 242 -11.97 -2.12 7.24
CA GLY A 242 -13.02 -1.81 8.21
C GLY A 242 -12.74 -2.40 9.59
N LEU A 243 -12.20 -3.63 9.65
CA LEU A 243 -11.81 -4.24 10.92
C LEU A 243 -10.64 -3.49 11.58
N LEU A 244 -9.63 -3.11 10.81
CA LEU A 244 -8.51 -2.31 11.31
C LEU A 244 -8.97 -0.95 11.84
N GLU A 245 -9.88 -0.26 11.14
CA GLU A 245 -10.48 1.00 11.62
C GLU A 245 -11.22 0.82 12.93
N ILE A 246 -12.03 -0.22 13.07
CA ILE A 246 -12.74 -0.51 14.31
C ILE A 246 -11.76 -0.72 15.48
N LYS A 247 -10.69 -1.47 15.26
CA LYS A 247 -9.66 -1.68 16.26
C LYS A 247 -8.99 -0.37 16.69
N LYS A 248 -8.64 0.48 15.73
CA LYS A 248 -8.08 1.82 16.00
C LYS A 248 -9.05 2.71 16.78
N TYR A 249 -10.33 2.69 16.42
CA TYR A 249 -11.36 3.48 17.13
C TYR A 249 -11.54 2.99 18.57
N ARG A 250 -11.53 1.68 18.83
CA ARG A 250 -11.58 1.14 20.18
C ARG A 250 -10.41 1.62 21.03
N LEU A 251 -9.19 1.54 20.51
CA LEU A 251 -8.00 2.04 21.21
C LEU A 251 -8.15 3.50 21.60
N LEU A 252 -8.62 4.35 20.68
CA LEU A 252 -8.81 5.78 20.94
C LEU A 252 -9.96 6.05 21.91
N GLU A 253 -11.04 5.26 21.86
CA GLU A 253 -12.15 5.35 22.81
C GLU A 253 -11.73 4.94 24.23
N GLU A 254 -10.92 3.90 24.39
CA GLU A 254 -10.35 3.50 25.67
C GLU A 254 -9.46 4.60 26.27
N GLN A 255 -8.67 5.27 25.45
CA GLN A 255 -7.87 6.42 25.87
C GLN A 255 -8.75 7.57 26.37
N LEU A 256 -9.84 7.89 25.67
CA LEU A 256 -10.82 8.89 26.12
C LEU A 256 -11.45 8.50 27.46
N ASN A 257 -11.84 7.24 27.62
CA ASN A 257 -12.47 6.73 28.83
C ASN A 257 -11.51 6.71 30.03
N SER A 258 -10.22 6.50 29.80
CA SER A 258 -9.18 6.55 30.85
C SER A 258 -8.88 7.96 31.35
N ARG A 259 -9.48 8.99 30.73
CA ARG A 259 -9.24 10.43 31.02
C ARG A 259 -7.78 10.86 30.87
N GLN A 260 -6.98 10.09 30.18
CA GLN A 260 -5.61 10.46 29.84
C GLN A 260 -5.62 11.28 28.56
N ILE A 261 -5.16 12.52 28.63
CA ILE A 261 -4.95 13.33 27.43
C ILE A 261 -3.62 12.92 26.83
N ILE A 262 -3.67 12.16 25.74
CA ILE A 262 -2.49 11.77 24.96
C ILE A 262 -2.36 12.74 23.80
N GLU A 263 -1.22 13.41 23.74
CA GLU A 263 -0.89 14.31 22.64
C GLU A 263 -0.23 13.54 21.49
N TYR A 264 -0.71 13.77 20.28
CA TYR A 264 -0.18 13.16 19.07
C TYR A 264 0.38 14.23 18.14
N ASP A 265 1.49 13.91 17.49
CA ASP A 265 2.00 14.69 16.36
C ASP A 265 1.19 14.37 15.11
N ALA A 266 0.45 15.35 14.61
CA ALA A 266 -0.39 15.22 13.44
C ALA A 266 0.09 16.11 12.31
N VAL A 267 -0.24 15.70 11.07
CA VAL A 267 0.03 16.45 9.84
C VAL A 267 -1.30 16.80 9.18
N ILE A 268 -1.46 18.05 8.76
CA ILE A 268 -2.65 18.48 8.01
C ILE A 268 -2.62 17.82 6.63
N SER A 269 -3.58 16.94 6.36
CA SER A 269 -3.72 16.27 5.08
C SER A 269 -4.57 17.08 4.07
N LYS A 270 -5.52 17.87 4.56
CA LYS A 270 -6.38 18.73 3.74
C LYS A 270 -7.05 19.81 4.57
N CYS A 271 -7.15 21.04 4.01
CA CYS A 271 -7.97 22.10 4.58
C CYS A 271 -9.29 22.23 3.81
N MET A 272 -10.35 22.50 4.54
CA MET A 272 -11.72 22.73 4.06
C MET A 272 -12.32 23.94 4.76
N PRO A 273 -13.41 24.56 4.26
CA PRO A 273 -14.04 25.71 4.93
C PRO A 273 -14.45 25.45 6.38
N PHE A 274 -14.77 24.21 6.73
CA PHE A 274 -15.24 23.82 8.07
C PHE A 274 -14.12 23.30 9.00
N GLY A 275 -12.86 23.23 8.54
CA GLY A 275 -11.73 22.79 9.37
C GLY A 275 -10.62 22.11 8.59
N CYS A 276 -9.70 21.48 9.32
CA CYS A 276 -8.60 20.72 8.77
C CYS A 276 -8.76 19.22 9.03
N PHE A 277 -8.60 18.42 8.00
CA PHE A 277 -8.32 17.00 8.20
C PHE A 277 -6.86 16.84 8.58
N VAL A 278 -6.63 16.11 9.65
CA VAL A 278 -5.29 15.80 10.14
C VAL A 278 -5.09 14.30 10.17
N GLU A 279 -3.87 13.88 9.97
CA GLU A 279 -3.45 12.49 10.02
C GLU A 279 -2.41 12.33 11.14
N ILE A 280 -2.59 11.34 11.99
CA ILE A 280 -1.62 10.91 12.99
C ILE A 280 -0.83 9.75 12.38
N PRO A 281 0.42 9.97 11.92
CA PRO A 281 1.19 8.92 11.22
C PRO A 281 1.46 7.70 12.10
N GLU A 282 1.68 7.93 13.39
CA GLU A 282 1.98 6.87 14.38
C GLU A 282 0.85 5.83 14.49
N LEU A 283 -0.41 6.26 14.38
CA LEU A 283 -1.59 5.39 14.46
C LEU A 283 -2.19 5.10 13.07
N ALA A 284 -1.68 5.75 12.03
CA ALA A 284 -2.29 5.76 10.69
C ALA A 284 -3.81 6.03 10.76
N VAL A 285 -4.19 7.07 11.51
CA VAL A 285 -5.56 7.49 11.76
C VAL A 285 -5.72 8.93 11.28
N SER A 286 -6.85 9.20 10.61
CA SER A 286 -7.22 10.55 10.19
C SER A 286 -8.51 11.00 10.86
N GLY A 287 -8.63 12.31 11.09
CA GLY A 287 -9.84 12.90 11.66
C GLY A 287 -9.90 14.40 11.44
N LEU A 288 -10.92 15.03 11.98
CA LEU A 288 -11.23 16.43 11.76
C LEU A 288 -10.83 17.28 12.97
N VAL A 289 -10.12 18.37 12.72
CA VAL A 289 -10.03 19.53 13.62
C VAL A 289 -10.98 20.59 13.10
N HIS A 290 -12.07 20.85 13.82
CA HIS A 290 -13.07 21.81 13.40
C HIS A 290 -12.50 23.24 13.39
N VAL A 291 -12.96 24.08 12.46
CA VAL A 291 -12.46 25.46 12.29
C VAL A 291 -12.58 26.32 13.55
N SER A 292 -13.62 26.12 14.36
CA SER A 292 -13.82 26.85 15.62
C SER A 292 -12.75 26.54 16.68
N LEU A 293 -12.03 25.44 16.55
CA LEU A 293 -10.97 25.04 17.47
C LEU A 293 -9.57 25.54 17.04
N LEU A 294 -9.47 26.01 15.80
CA LEU A 294 -8.21 26.53 15.26
C LEU A 294 -7.90 27.95 15.76
N SER A 295 -8.94 28.79 15.92
CA SER A 295 -8.79 30.17 16.40
C SER A 295 -10.09 30.67 17.02
N HIS A 296 -9.95 31.53 18.04
CA HIS A 296 -11.11 32.30 18.59
C HIS A 296 -11.54 33.44 17.66
N LYS A 297 -10.76 33.75 16.63
CA LYS A 297 -11.04 34.79 15.64
C LYS A 297 -11.60 34.17 14.37
N PHE A 298 -12.23 34.97 13.53
CA PHE A 298 -12.74 34.53 12.24
C PHE A 298 -11.63 33.91 11.40
N VAL A 299 -11.89 32.71 10.89
CA VAL A 299 -10.98 31.97 10.01
C VAL A 299 -11.56 31.94 8.60
N ARG A 300 -10.78 32.40 7.65
CA ARG A 300 -11.13 32.44 6.22
C ARG A 300 -10.49 31.24 5.51
N PHE A 301 -11.28 30.55 4.69
CA PHE A 301 -10.77 29.56 3.75
C PHE A 301 -10.35 30.23 2.44
N ASN A 302 -9.19 29.90 1.94
CA ASN A 302 -8.68 30.34 0.66
C ASN A 302 -8.71 29.16 -0.33
N GLU A 303 -9.56 29.27 -1.35
CA GLU A 303 -9.75 28.22 -2.36
C GLU A 303 -8.53 28.03 -3.27
N SER A 304 -7.75 29.10 -3.51
CA SER A 304 -6.66 29.08 -4.47
C SER A 304 -5.49 28.21 -4.01
N ASP A 305 -5.21 28.15 -2.71
CA ASP A 305 -4.12 27.37 -2.10
C ASP A 305 -4.62 26.36 -1.05
N GLN A 306 -5.95 26.21 -0.94
CA GLN A 306 -6.60 25.32 0.01
C GLN A 306 -6.06 25.47 1.44
N SER A 307 -5.96 26.72 1.90
CA SER A 307 -5.46 27.07 3.23
C SER A 307 -6.54 27.73 4.09
N LEU A 308 -6.33 27.69 5.40
CA LEU A 308 -7.11 28.42 6.38
C LEU A 308 -6.24 29.51 6.98
N SER A 309 -6.78 30.74 7.14
CA SER A 309 -6.08 31.84 7.77
C SER A 309 -6.97 32.57 8.77
N ALA A 310 -6.46 32.82 9.98
CA ALA A 310 -7.18 33.55 11.01
C ALA A 310 -6.89 35.06 10.93
N TYR A 311 -7.90 35.86 11.16
CA TYR A 311 -7.72 37.30 11.24
C TYR A 311 -6.83 37.68 12.43
N GLY A 312 -5.69 38.35 12.16
CA GLY A 312 -4.70 38.72 13.17
C GLY A 312 -3.63 37.68 13.48
N GLY A 313 -3.47 36.69 12.64
CA GLY A 313 -2.37 35.72 12.69
C GLY A 313 -2.81 34.26 12.87
N GLY A 314 -2.03 33.37 12.33
CA GLY A 314 -2.29 31.94 12.24
C GLY A 314 -2.72 31.53 10.83
N SER A 315 -2.02 30.58 10.28
CA SER A 315 -2.39 29.96 9.01
C SER A 315 -2.18 28.45 9.12
N TRP A 316 -3.00 27.69 8.40
CA TRP A 316 -2.96 26.22 8.34
C TRP A 316 -3.03 25.79 6.89
N ARG A 317 -2.07 24.97 6.47
CA ARG A 317 -1.92 24.46 5.11
C ARG A 317 -1.71 22.97 5.12
N THR A 318 -2.02 22.32 4.02
CA THR A 318 -1.66 20.92 3.82
C THR A 318 -0.16 20.72 4.02
N GLY A 319 0.22 19.74 4.84
CA GLY A 319 1.60 19.47 5.21
C GLY A 319 2.08 20.14 6.50
N ASP A 320 1.34 21.09 7.06
CA ASP A 320 1.68 21.68 8.36
C ASP A 320 1.53 20.66 9.48
N ARG A 321 2.39 20.77 10.49
CA ARG A 321 2.35 19.92 11.69
C ARG A 321 1.60 20.63 12.81
N MET A 322 0.81 19.87 13.54
CA MET A 322 0.17 20.32 14.78
C MET A 322 0.12 19.21 15.80
N LYS A 323 0.12 19.56 17.08
CA LYS A 323 -0.19 18.61 18.15
C LYS A 323 -1.68 18.60 18.39
N VAL A 324 -2.24 17.40 18.48
CA VAL A 324 -3.67 17.18 18.70
C VAL A 324 -3.89 16.10 19.76
N HIS A 325 -5.05 16.15 20.41
CA HIS A 325 -5.56 15.04 21.19
C HIS A 325 -6.96 14.65 20.71
N VAL A 326 -7.37 13.44 21.01
CA VAL A 326 -8.66 12.90 20.61
C VAL A 326 -9.75 13.56 21.47
N ALA A 327 -10.78 14.10 20.83
CA ALA A 327 -11.94 14.67 21.51
C ALA A 327 -13.17 13.78 21.46
N LYS A 328 -13.38 13.10 20.32
CA LYS A 328 -14.54 12.24 20.11
C LYS A 328 -14.22 11.15 19.09
N VAL A 329 -14.74 9.95 19.33
CA VAL A 329 -14.75 8.84 18.39
C VAL A 329 -16.19 8.48 18.08
N ASP A 330 -16.56 8.47 16.79
CA ASP A 330 -17.89 8.10 16.34
C ASP A 330 -17.81 6.88 15.42
N PHE A 331 -18.15 5.71 15.96
CA PHE A 331 -18.13 4.43 15.22
C PHE A 331 -19.18 4.37 14.10
N ARG A 332 -20.33 5.03 14.28
CA ARG A 332 -21.42 4.97 13.29
C ARG A 332 -21.10 5.79 12.06
N GLN A 333 -20.53 6.99 12.29
CA GLN A 333 -20.16 7.90 11.21
C GLN A 333 -18.72 7.65 10.71
N ARG A 334 -17.98 6.75 11.36
CA ARG A 334 -16.55 6.48 11.10
C ARG A 334 -15.74 7.79 11.11
N ARG A 335 -15.88 8.54 12.20
CA ARG A 335 -15.26 9.87 12.37
C ARG A 335 -14.54 9.97 13.70
N ILE A 336 -13.42 10.67 13.64
CA ILE A 336 -12.65 11.07 14.82
C ILE A 336 -12.56 12.58 14.78
N ASP A 337 -12.91 13.23 15.89
CA ASP A 337 -12.73 14.65 16.08
C ASP A 337 -11.54 14.89 17.00
N PHE A 338 -10.64 15.76 16.57
CA PHE A 338 -9.44 16.15 17.28
C PHE A 338 -9.52 17.59 17.77
N VAL A 339 -8.85 17.86 18.88
CA VAL A 339 -8.66 19.22 19.42
C VAL A 339 -7.15 19.54 19.35
N PRO A 340 -6.77 20.69 18.80
CA PRO A 340 -5.37 21.12 18.79
C PRO A 340 -4.91 21.41 20.22
N CYS A 341 -3.75 20.89 20.59
CA CYS A 341 -3.09 21.25 21.84
C CYS A 341 -2.66 22.72 21.76
N ALA A 342 -2.84 23.46 22.85
CA ALA A 342 -2.42 24.84 22.90
C ALA A 342 -0.92 24.95 22.57
N ARG A 343 -0.55 25.82 21.65
CA ARG A 343 0.86 26.12 21.44
C ARG A 343 1.40 26.69 22.73
N HIS A 344 2.24 25.96 23.47
CA HIS A 344 3.12 26.59 24.44
C HIS A 344 3.97 27.60 23.65
N ARG A 345 3.72 28.89 23.93
CA ARG A 345 4.51 30.00 23.41
C ARG A 345 5.92 29.96 23.96
#